data_28d1c7b60c1f58f04fe0c228f500d562
#
_entry.id   28d1c7b60c1f58f04fe0c228f500d562
#
_cell.length_a   1.000
_cell.length_b   1.000
_cell.length_c   1.000
_cell.angle_alpha   90.00
_cell.angle_beta   90.00
_cell.angle_gamma   90.00
#
_symmetry.space_group_name_H-M   'P 1'
#
loop_
_entity.id
_entity.type
_entity.pdbx_description
1 polymer ?
#
loop_
_entity_poly.entity_id
_entity_poly.type
_entity_poly.pdbx_seq_one_letter_code
_entity_poly.pdbx_strand_id
1 'polypeptide(L)'
;MATRHSGFTREEISQATGLPLGGGLSNTLAALAESDFITSYSPYGMPKSTTCYKLIDNFCLFWQKYVEHHGKETGFISDNMTSDVLKAWHGVAFEEVCWQHFQQIKQALGVAGVKTSLSAWSVKGTEEKEGAQIDFLIIRNDNVVNLCEMKFASAPYTISKEEEQRLRHRIESLKATLSPKQSIHLTMITTYGVAYGKHSGIVQKEVKMEDLFK
;
A
#
# COMPACT_ATOMS: atom_id res chain seq x y z
N MET A 1 1.25 -13.14 8.04
CA MET A 1 0.88 -11.78 7.58
C MET A 1 1.89 -11.17 6.60
N ALA A 2 3.17 -11.44 6.72
CA ALA A 2 4.20 -10.90 5.82
C ALA A 2 4.13 -11.35 4.34
N THR A 3 3.30 -12.34 4.01
CA THR A 3 3.26 -12.95 2.68
C THR A 3 2.29 -12.27 1.70
N ARG A 4 1.43 -11.37 2.18
CA ARG A 4 0.43 -10.69 1.34
C ARG A 4 0.29 -9.21 1.71
N HIS A 5 0.67 -8.33 0.78
CA HIS A 5 0.63 -6.87 0.96
C HIS A 5 -0.78 -6.32 1.26
N SER A 6 -1.82 -6.94 0.70
CA SER A 6 -3.22 -6.57 0.95
C SER A 6 -3.77 -7.00 2.31
N GLY A 7 -2.93 -7.62 3.18
CA GLY A 7 -3.38 -8.11 4.48
C GLY A 7 -4.31 -9.31 4.40
N PHE A 8 -4.92 -9.66 5.54
CA PHE A 8 -5.76 -10.84 5.71
C PHE A 8 -7.02 -10.49 6.48
N THR A 9 -8.14 -11.11 6.15
CA THR A 9 -9.35 -11.05 6.98
C THR A 9 -9.17 -11.85 8.27
N ARG A 10 -10.04 -11.62 9.22
CA ARG A 10 -10.03 -12.35 10.50
C ARG A 10 -10.22 -13.86 10.29
N GLU A 11 -11.06 -14.24 9.35
CA GLU A 11 -11.32 -15.62 8.95
C GLU A 11 -10.06 -16.27 8.36
N GLU A 12 -9.37 -15.58 7.44
CA GLU A 12 -8.12 -16.07 6.86
C GLU A 12 -7.01 -16.20 7.91
N ILE A 13 -6.93 -15.27 8.88
CA ILE A 13 -5.98 -15.34 9.98
C ILE A 13 -6.30 -16.56 10.87
N SER A 14 -7.58 -16.76 11.21
CA SER A 14 -8.03 -17.91 11.98
C SER A 14 -7.65 -19.23 11.30
N GLN A 15 -7.91 -19.35 10.01
CA GLN A 15 -7.55 -20.53 9.22
C GLN A 15 -6.04 -20.77 9.17
N ALA A 16 -5.25 -19.71 8.96
CA ALA A 16 -3.80 -19.82 8.85
C ALA A 16 -3.10 -20.13 10.18
N THR A 17 -3.67 -19.68 11.30
CA THR A 17 -3.07 -19.85 12.64
C THR A 17 -3.66 -20.98 13.46
N GLY A 18 -4.82 -21.51 13.06
CA GLY A 18 -5.59 -22.47 13.85
C GLY A 18 -6.28 -21.86 15.07
N LEU A 19 -6.21 -20.56 15.28
CA LEU A 19 -6.88 -19.88 16.37
C LEU A 19 -8.39 -19.77 16.10
N PRO A 20 -9.26 -20.08 17.08
CA PRO A 20 -10.69 -20.04 16.88
C PRO A 20 -11.19 -18.60 16.66
N LEU A 21 -12.20 -18.45 15.78
CA LEU A 21 -12.92 -17.20 15.63
C LEU A 21 -13.67 -16.86 16.92
N GLY A 22 -13.15 -15.94 17.71
CA GLY A 22 -13.73 -15.57 19.00
C GLY A 22 -13.10 -14.33 19.60
N GLY A 23 -13.46 -14.02 20.84
CA GLY A 23 -12.95 -12.85 21.58
C GLY A 23 -11.44 -12.87 21.74
N GLY A 24 -10.81 -14.04 21.93
CA GLY A 24 -9.36 -14.17 22.05
C GLY A 24 -8.62 -13.64 20.83
N LEU A 25 -8.99 -14.09 19.63
CA LEU A 25 -8.41 -13.59 18.38
C LEU A 25 -8.66 -12.08 18.20
N SER A 26 -9.86 -11.61 18.50
CA SER A 26 -10.19 -10.18 18.42
C SER A 26 -9.33 -9.33 19.36
N ASN A 27 -9.14 -9.77 20.60
CA ASN A 27 -8.30 -9.08 21.57
C ASN A 27 -6.83 -9.07 21.15
N THR A 28 -6.31 -10.19 20.60
CA THR A 28 -4.95 -10.26 20.09
C THR A 28 -4.75 -9.28 18.92
N LEU A 29 -5.69 -9.25 17.96
CA LEU A 29 -5.60 -8.33 16.83
C LEU A 29 -5.71 -6.85 17.27
N ALA A 30 -6.56 -6.55 18.27
CA ALA A 30 -6.65 -5.22 18.84
C ALA A 30 -5.32 -4.81 19.52
N ALA A 31 -4.74 -5.67 20.35
CA ALA A 31 -3.47 -5.41 21.02
C ALA A 31 -2.31 -5.19 20.02
N LEU A 32 -2.25 -5.98 18.95
CA LEU A 32 -1.25 -5.80 17.89
C LEU A 32 -1.45 -4.49 17.13
N ALA A 33 -2.70 -4.05 16.92
CA ALA A 33 -3.01 -2.78 16.28
C ALA A 33 -2.69 -1.59 17.20
N GLU A 34 -3.00 -1.66 18.48
CA GLU A 34 -2.66 -0.65 19.48
C GLU A 34 -1.15 -0.49 19.70
N SER A 35 -0.39 -1.55 19.40
CA SER A 35 1.09 -1.57 19.49
C SER A 35 1.78 -1.28 18.15
N ASP A 36 1.04 -0.81 17.15
CA ASP A 36 1.54 -0.44 15.81
C ASP A 36 2.26 -1.57 15.01
N PHE A 37 2.06 -2.84 15.41
CA PHE A 37 2.55 -3.97 14.61
C PHE A 37 1.72 -4.17 13.34
N ILE A 38 0.41 -4.00 13.46
CA ILE A 38 -0.53 -4.15 12.37
C ILE A 38 -1.44 -2.92 12.25
N THR A 39 -1.98 -2.70 11.06
CA THR A 39 -3.10 -1.79 10.86
C THR A 39 -4.32 -2.55 10.36
N SER A 40 -5.49 -1.95 10.50
CA SER A 40 -6.73 -2.49 9.95
C SER A 40 -7.38 -1.49 9.01
N TYR A 41 -7.99 -2.00 7.95
CA TYR A 41 -8.73 -1.19 6.99
C TYR A 41 -9.87 -1.98 6.38
N SER A 42 -10.85 -1.27 5.79
CA SER A 42 -11.93 -1.90 5.02
C SER A 42 -11.60 -1.78 3.52
N PRO A 43 -11.45 -2.90 2.79
CA PRO A 43 -11.18 -2.87 1.36
C PRO A 43 -12.31 -2.18 0.59
N TYR A 44 -11.96 -1.33 -0.37
CA TYR A 44 -12.94 -0.62 -1.18
C TYR A 44 -13.77 -1.59 -2.04
N GLY A 45 -15.08 -1.38 -2.09
CA GLY A 45 -16.00 -2.24 -2.83
C GLY A 45 -16.44 -3.51 -2.09
N MET A 46 -15.86 -3.78 -0.90
CA MET A 46 -16.29 -4.90 -0.03
C MET A 46 -17.34 -4.43 1.00
N PRO A 47 -18.13 -5.36 1.58
CA PRO A 47 -19.03 -5.02 2.67
C PRO A 47 -18.29 -4.28 3.80
N LYS A 48 -18.92 -3.28 4.40
CA LYS A 48 -18.32 -2.49 5.51
C LYS A 48 -17.91 -3.34 6.73
N SER A 49 -18.50 -4.51 6.88
CA SER A 49 -18.13 -5.49 7.91
C SER A 49 -16.81 -6.21 7.61
N THR A 50 -16.32 -6.15 6.37
CA THR A 50 -15.04 -6.77 6.01
C THR A 50 -13.89 -5.89 6.50
N THR A 51 -13.10 -6.45 7.41
CA THR A 51 -11.87 -5.82 7.91
C THR A 51 -10.69 -6.67 7.51
N CYS A 52 -9.69 -6.05 6.89
CA CYS A 52 -8.39 -6.64 6.63
C CYS A 52 -7.37 -6.09 7.62
N TYR A 53 -6.49 -6.96 8.07
CA TYR A 53 -5.37 -6.68 8.96
C TYR A 53 -4.07 -6.84 8.18
N LYS A 54 -3.25 -5.80 8.21
CA LYS A 54 -1.98 -5.72 7.48
C LYS A 54 -0.84 -5.51 8.48
N LEU A 55 0.25 -6.26 8.34
CA LEU A 55 1.49 -6.04 9.09
C LEU A 55 2.18 -4.80 8.53
N ILE A 56 2.45 -3.81 9.38
CA ILE A 56 3.09 -2.53 9.01
C ILE A 56 4.42 -2.30 9.72
N ASP A 57 4.76 -3.12 10.70
CA ASP A 57 6.07 -3.04 11.36
C ASP A 57 7.18 -3.55 10.43
N ASN A 58 8.03 -2.62 10.02
CA ASN A 58 9.12 -2.90 9.08
C ASN A 58 10.17 -3.86 9.63
N PHE A 59 10.39 -3.86 10.95
CA PHE A 59 11.33 -4.80 11.55
C PHE A 59 10.81 -6.24 11.50
N CYS A 60 9.55 -6.45 11.87
CA CYS A 60 8.91 -7.76 11.79
C CYS A 60 8.86 -8.28 10.35
N LEU A 61 8.53 -7.41 9.38
CA LEU A 61 8.53 -7.76 7.96
C LEU A 61 9.93 -8.17 7.48
N PHE A 62 10.96 -7.38 7.81
CA PHE A 62 12.33 -7.66 7.45
C PHE A 62 12.84 -8.95 8.09
N TRP A 63 12.58 -9.10 9.41
CA TRP A 63 12.98 -10.28 10.16
C TRP A 63 12.41 -11.56 9.54
N GLN A 64 11.09 -11.63 9.34
CA GLN A 64 10.42 -12.82 8.80
C GLN A 64 10.89 -13.15 7.38
N LYS A 65 11.16 -12.13 6.57
CA LYS A 65 11.50 -12.33 5.16
C LYS A 65 12.97 -12.68 4.94
N TYR A 66 13.87 -12.10 5.73
CA TYR A 66 15.29 -12.14 5.44
C TYR A 66 16.16 -12.70 6.59
N VAL A 67 15.77 -12.51 7.86
CA VAL A 67 16.63 -12.87 8.99
C VAL A 67 16.26 -14.24 9.55
N GLU A 68 14.99 -14.57 9.66
CA GLU A 68 14.53 -15.84 10.23
C GLU A 68 15.14 -17.05 9.51
N HIS A 69 15.30 -16.96 8.21
CA HIS A 69 15.85 -18.03 7.37
C HIS A 69 17.38 -17.99 7.21
N HIS A 70 18.00 -16.84 7.49
CA HIS A 70 19.45 -16.60 7.34
C HIS A 70 20.16 -16.28 8.67
N GLY A 71 19.49 -16.43 9.80
CA GLY A 71 19.85 -15.88 11.09
C GLY A 71 21.15 -16.36 11.76
N LYS A 72 22.00 -17.11 11.05
CA LYS A 72 23.37 -17.46 11.49
C LYS A 72 24.46 -16.90 10.58
N GLU A 73 24.08 -16.23 9.52
CA GLU A 73 25.02 -15.60 8.59
C GLU A 73 25.38 -14.21 9.11
N THR A 74 26.55 -14.10 9.76
CA THR A 74 27.11 -12.80 10.09
C THR A 74 27.48 -12.06 8.81
N GLY A 75 26.92 -10.88 8.59
CA GLY A 75 27.21 -10.06 7.41
C GLY A 75 26.13 -10.05 6.34
N PHE A 76 25.00 -10.77 6.48
CA PHE A 76 23.93 -10.81 5.47
C PHE A 76 23.52 -9.41 4.96
N ILE A 77 23.36 -8.44 5.84
CA ILE A 77 22.96 -7.07 5.45
C ILE A 77 24.10 -6.38 4.70
N SER A 78 25.35 -6.42 5.23
CA SER A 78 26.50 -5.77 4.62
C SER A 78 26.80 -6.31 3.24
N ASP A 79 26.70 -7.62 3.08
CA ASP A 79 27.03 -8.33 1.83
C ASP A 79 25.95 -8.17 0.75
N ASN A 80 24.73 -7.80 1.16
CA ASN A 80 23.58 -7.63 0.28
C ASN A 80 23.10 -6.18 0.09
N MET A 81 23.79 -5.17 0.63
CA MET A 81 23.35 -3.77 0.59
C MET A 81 23.02 -3.23 -0.81
N THR A 82 23.69 -3.72 -1.84
CA THR A 82 23.47 -3.33 -3.24
C THR A 82 22.69 -4.37 -4.05
N SER A 83 22.30 -5.48 -3.42
CA SER A 83 21.60 -6.58 -4.08
C SER A 83 20.17 -6.21 -4.47
N ASP A 84 19.63 -6.92 -5.46
CA ASP A 84 18.23 -6.78 -5.86
C ASP A 84 17.25 -7.19 -4.73
N VAL A 85 17.71 -8.01 -3.78
CA VAL A 85 16.98 -8.40 -2.57
C VAL A 85 16.68 -7.18 -1.71
N LEU A 86 17.70 -6.35 -1.40
CA LEU A 86 17.47 -5.13 -0.60
C LEU A 86 16.80 -4.02 -1.39
N LYS A 87 17.00 -3.95 -2.71
CA LYS A 87 16.21 -3.02 -3.55
C LYS A 87 14.72 -3.35 -3.49
N ALA A 88 14.36 -4.63 -3.58
CA ALA A 88 12.98 -5.07 -3.43
C ALA A 88 12.42 -4.77 -2.02
N TRP A 89 13.27 -4.94 -0.99
CA TRP A 89 12.92 -4.58 0.39
C TRP A 89 12.61 -3.10 0.54
N HIS A 90 13.42 -2.20 -0.04
CA HIS A 90 13.18 -0.76 0.05
C HIS A 90 11.79 -0.37 -0.52
N GLY A 91 11.35 -1.03 -1.60
CA GLY A 91 10.01 -0.83 -2.14
C GLY A 91 8.93 -1.19 -1.11
N VAL A 92 9.02 -2.40 -0.54
CA VAL A 92 8.07 -2.88 0.49
C VAL A 92 8.06 -1.98 1.71
N ALA A 93 9.25 -1.65 2.24
CA ALA A 93 9.37 -0.80 3.42
C ALA A 93 8.80 0.61 3.18
N PHE A 94 9.00 1.17 1.99
CA PHE A 94 8.46 2.48 1.62
C PHE A 94 6.93 2.48 1.56
N GLU A 95 6.32 1.42 1.06
CA GLU A 95 4.87 1.27 1.08
C GLU A 95 4.33 1.29 2.51
N GLU A 96 4.98 0.58 3.46
CA GLU A 96 4.56 0.58 4.86
C GLU A 96 4.77 1.95 5.53
N VAL A 97 5.85 2.65 5.22
CA VAL A 97 6.07 4.03 5.66
C VAL A 97 4.93 4.94 5.17
N CYS A 98 4.49 4.81 3.92
CA CYS A 98 3.34 5.57 3.41
C CYS A 98 2.04 5.28 4.19
N TRP A 99 1.79 4.02 4.56
CA TRP A 99 0.63 3.65 5.37
C TRP A 99 0.67 4.31 6.75
N GLN A 100 1.82 4.31 7.41
CA GLN A 100 2.02 4.93 8.73
C GLN A 100 1.90 6.46 8.68
N HIS A 101 2.28 7.09 7.56
CA HIS A 101 2.30 8.54 7.38
C HIS A 101 1.07 9.08 6.61
N PHE A 102 -0.06 8.40 6.70
CA PHE A 102 -1.28 8.79 5.99
C PHE A 102 -1.71 10.23 6.27
N GLN A 103 -1.57 10.73 7.50
CA GLN A 103 -1.96 12.10 7.84
C GLN A 103 -1.06 13.14 7.16
N GLN A 104 0.24 12.90 7.08
CA GLN A 104 1.19 13.76 6.39
C GLN A 104 0.93 13.77 4.87
N ILE A 105 0.60 12.61 4.30
CA ILE A 105 0.19 12.52 2.88
C ILE A 105 -1.06 13.38 2.64
N LYS A 106 -2.06 13.36 3.52
CA LYS A 106 -3.23 14.24 3.42
C LYS A 106 -2.87 15.72 3.47
N GLN A 107 -1.92 16.09 4.35
CA GLN A 107 -1.43 17.47 4.45
C GLN A 107 -0.74 17.89 3.15
N ALA A 108 0.18 17.07 2.63
CA ALA A 108 0.89 17.34 1.38
C ALA A 108 -0.06 17.48 0.17
N LEU A 109 -1.15 16.71 0.16
CA LEU A 109 -2.18 16.79 -0.87
C LEU A 109 -3.12 18.01 -0.71
N GLY A 110 -3.02 18.75 0.41
CA GLY A 110 -3.91 19.87 0.73
C GLY A 110 -5.34 19.44 1.09
N VAL A 111 -5.52 18.21 1.58
CA VAL A 111 -6.84 17.64 1.92
C VAL A 111 -6.99 17.28 3.39
N ALA A 112 -6.17 17.87 4.27
CA ALA A 112 -6.21 17.61 5.71
C ALA A 112 -7.59 17.86 6.32
N GLY A 113 -8.31 18.87 5.86
CA GLY A 113 -9.68 19.21 6.31
C GLY A 113 -10.80 18.38 5.67
N VAL A 114 -10.48 17.50 4.72
CA VAL A 114 -11.47 16.64 4.06
C VAL A 114 -11.58 15.32 4.81
N LYS A 115 -12.82 14.89 5.09
CA LYS A 115 -13.03 13.55 5.66
C LYS A 115 -12.60 12.49 4.64
N THR A 116 -11.68 11.63 5.05
CA THR A 116 -11.09 10.59 4.22
C THR A 116 -11.08 9.25 4.93
N SER A 117 -11.03 8.18 4.15
CA SER A 117 -10.65 6.84 4.63
C SER A 117 -9.54 6.27 3.77
N LEU A 118 -8.60 5.60 4.42
CA LEU A 118 -7.55 4.83 3.76
C LEU A 118 -8.08 3.44 3.43
N SER A 119 -7.77 2.95 2.24
CA SER A 119 -8.25 1.66 1.76
C SER A 119 -7.25 1.05 0.78
N ALA A 120 -7.51 -0.18 0.39
CA ALA A 120 -6.91 -0.84 -0.75
C ALA A 120 -8.04 -1.45 -1.61
N TRP A 121 -7.73 -1.80 -2.84
CA TRP A 121 -8.71 -2.37 -3.76
C TRP A 121 -8.04 -3.38 -4.67
N SER A 122 -8.77 -4.45 -4.98
CA SER A 122 -8.31 -5.42 -5.97
C SER A 122 -9.50 -6.07 -6.69
N VAL A 123 -9.27 -6.45 -7.93
CA VAL A 123 -10.18 -7.28 -8.72
C VAL A 123 -9.38 -8.43 -9.32
N LYS A 124 -9.91 -9.64 -9.19
CA LYS A 124 -9.30 -10.82 -9.80
C LYS A 124 -9.44 -10.75 -11.30
N GLY A 125 -8.40 -11.19 -12.02
CA GLY A 125 -8.50 -11.40 -13.45
C GLY A 125 -9.48 -12.52 -13.80
N THR A 126 -10.01 -12.47 -15.00
CA THR A 126 -10.79 -13.53 -15.64
C THR A 126 -10.08 -13.95 -16.93
N GLU A 127 -10.59 -14.92 -17.64
CA GLU A 127 -10.03 -15.33 -18.95
C GLU A 127 -10.03 -14.18 -19.98
N GLU A 128 -10.97 -13.21 -19.82
CA GLU A 128 -11.14 -12.11 -20.76
C GLU A 128 -10.54 -10.79 -20.31
N LYS A 129 -10.26 -10.63 -18.98
CA LYS A 129 -9.78 -9.38 -18.38
C LYS A 129 -8.67 -9.62 -17.39
N GLU A 130 -7.60 -8.84 -17.53
CA GLU A 130 -6.52 -8.80 -16.55
C GLU A 130 -7.01 -8.27 -15.20
N GLY A 131 -6.53 -8.86 -14.11
CA GLY A 131 -6.79 -8.38 -12.75
C GLY A 131 -6.08 -7.07 -12.46
N ALA A 132 -6.56 -6.34 -11.45
CA ALA A 132 -5.92 -5.11 -11.00
C ALA A 132 -5.88 -5.04 -9.48
N GLN A 133 -4.80 -4.44 -8.96
CA GLN A 133 -4.61 -4.21 -7.53
C GLN A 133 -4.07 -2.81 -7.28
N ILE A 134 -4.60 -2.17 -6.25
CA ILE A 134 -4.19 -0.85 -5.76
C ILE A 134 -4.03 -0.96 -4.26
N ASP A 135 -2.81 -0.78 -3.78
CA ASP A 135 -2.45 -1.01 -2.38
C ASP A 135 -2.73 0.19 -1.48
N PHE A 136 -2.95 1.37 -2.07
CA PHE A 136 -3.18 2.61 -1.33
C PHE A 136 -4.21 3.49 -2.04
N LEU A 137 -5.43 3.53 -1.48
CA LEU A 137 -6.51 4.40 -1.94
C LEU A 137 -6.90 5.39 -0.85
N ILE A 138 -7.04 6.66 -1.20
CA ILE A 138 -7.64 7.67 -0.33
C ILE A 138 -9.04 7.97 -0.85
N ILE A 139 -10.04 7.49 -0.13
CA ILE A 139 -11.45 7.74 -0.44
C ILE A 139 -11.87 9.02 0.28
N ARG A 140 -12.27 10.04 -0.47
CA ARG A 140 -12.64 11.36 0.02
C ARG A 140 -14.14 11.57 -0.06
N ASN A 141 -14.71 12.31 0.89
CA ASN A 141 -16.13 12.60 0.88
C ASN A 141 -16.53 13.75 -0.06
N ASP A 142 -15.56 14.42 -0.70
CA ASP A 142 -15.75 15.40 -1.78
C ASP A 142 -15.81 14.77 -3.18
N ASN A 143 -16.10 13.47 -3.26
CA ASN A 143 -16.22 12.69 -4.50
C ASN A 143 -14.91 12.51 -5.29
N VAL A 144 -13.77 12.63 -4.65
CA VAL A 144 -12.48 12.30 -5.23
C VAL A 144 -11.93 11.04 -4.61
N VAL A 145 -11.34 10.18 -5.42
CA VAL A 145 -10.56 9.01 -5.01
C VAL A 145 -9.13 9.22 -5.49
N ASN A 146 -8.18 9.34 -4.56
CA ASN A 146 -6.78 9.32 -4.94
C ASN A 146 -6.33 7.86 -5.08
N LEU A 147 -6.00 7.45 -6.31
CA LEU A 147 -5.29 6.22 -6.60
C LEU A 147 -3.82 6.51 -6.40
N CYS A 148 -3.25 5.99 -5.32
CA CYS A 148 -1.85 6.26 -4.99
C CYS A 148 -0.96 5.11 -5.45
N GLU A 149 0.08 5.43 -6.18
CA GLU A 149 1.17 4.53 -6.55
C GLU A 149 2.43 4.95 -5.81
N MET A 150 3.01 4.03 -5.07
CA MET A 150 4.18 4.26 -4.25
C MET A 150 5.43 3.72 -4.94
N LYS A 151 6.51 4.51 -5.04
CA LYS A 151 7.76 4.09 -5.68
C LYS A 151 8.97 4.59 -4.89
N PHE A 152 9.74 3.64 -4.36
CA PHE A 152 11.08 3.94 -3.86
C PHE A 152 12.06 3.99 -5.03
N ALA A 153 12.78 5.08 -5.16
CA ALA A 153 13.77 5.29 -6.21
C ALA A 153 14.99 6.06 -5.65
N SER A 154 16.14 5.93 -6.29
CA SER A 154 17.37 6.66 -5.92
C SER A 154 17.48 8.04 -6.60
N ALA A 155 16.53 8.38 -7.47
CA ALA A 155 16.45 9.63 -8.22
C ALA A 155 14.97 9.92 -8.55
N PRO A 156 14.62 11.07 -9.13
CA PRO A 156 13.25 11.34 -9.59
C PRO A 156 12.73 10.20 -10.48
N TYR A 157 11.56 9.70 -10.16
CA TYR A 157 10.99 8.49 -10.78
C TYR A 157 10.53 8.77 -12.22
N THR A 158 11.07 8.03 -13.16
CA THR A 158 10.67 8.12 -14.58
C THR A 158 9.59 7.08 -14.88
N ILE A 159 8.43 7.54 -15.32
CA ILE A 159 7.34 6.66 -15.75
C ILE A 159 7.64 6.16 -17.16
N SER A 160 7.80 4.86 -17.35
CA SER A 160 7.94 4.23 -18.65
C SER A 160 6.59 4.11 -19.37
N LYS A 161 6.63 3.77 -20.66
CA LYS A 161 5.41 3.50 -21.44
C LYS A 161 4.60 2.34 -20.86
N GLU A 162 5.28 1.29 -20.47
CA GLU A 162 4.68 0.08 -19.87
C GLU A 162 4.06 0.39 -18.50
N GLU A 163 4.72 1.25 -17.71
CA GLU A 163 4.19 1.70 -16.42
C GLU A 163 2.94 2.58 -16.62
N GLU A 164 2.97 3.51 -17.58
CA GLU A 164 1.78 4.31 -17.91
C GLU A 164 0.61 3.41 -18.32
N GLN A 165 0.83 2.39 -19.14
CA GLN A 165 -0.21 1.45 -19.55
C GLN A 165 -0.81 0.70 -18.34
N ARG A 166 0.03 0.21 -17.42
CA ARG A 166 -0.43 -0.43 -16.18
C ARG A 166 -1.24 0.52 -15.30
N LEU A 167 -0.80 1.76 -15.16
CA LEU A 167 -1.52 2.77 -14.39
C LEU A 167 -2.88 3.09 -15.02
N ARG A 168 -2.96 3.24 -16.34
CA ARG A 168 -4.22 3.42 -17.07
C ARG A 168 -5.17 2.24 -16.87
N HIS A 169 -4.67 1.02 -16.97
CA HIS A 169 -5.47 -0.18 -16.71
C HIS A 169 -6.05 -0.19 -15.29
N ARG A 170 -5.25 0.16 -14.27
CA ARG A 170 -5.73 0.27 -12.88
C ARG A 170 -6.79 1.36 -12.71
N ILE A 171 -6.60 2.52 -13.35
CA ILE A 171 -7.58 3.62 -13.32
C ILE A 171 -8.90 3.17 -13.95
N GLU A 172 -8.86 2.56 -15.13
CA GLU A 172 -10.06 2.10 -15.83
C GLU A 172 -10.79 1.00 -15.06
N SER A 173 -10.04 0.04 -14.51
CA SER A 173 -10.58 -1.04 -13.70
C SER A 173 -11.25 -0.53 -12.41
N LEU A 174 -10.62 0.42 -11.71
CA LEU A 174 -11.20 1.06 -10.54
C LEU A 174 -12.43 1.89 -10.92
N LYS A 175 -12.36 2.66 -12.01
CA LYS A 175 -13.45 3.53 -12.48
C LYS A 175 -14.75 2.76 -12.72
N ALA A 176 -14.65 1.52 -13.18
CA ALA A 176 -15.80 0.64 -13.38
C ALA A 176 -16.55 0.28 -12.09
N THR A 177 -15.92 0.47 -10.93
CA THR A 177 -16.50 0.18 -9.60
C THR A 177 -16.96 1.43 -8.85
N LEU A 178 -16.58 2.61 -9.34
CA LEU A 178 -16.92 3.89 -8.72
C LEU A 178 -18.34 4.36 -9.09
N SER A 179 -18.91 5.19 -8.22
CA SER A 179 -20.14 5.90 -8.58
C SER A 179 -19.86 6.95 -9.69
N PRO A 180 -20.82 7.26 -10.56
CA PRO A 180 -20.63 8.24 -11.65
C PRO A 180 -20.24 9.64 -11.18
N LYS A 181 -20.45 9.97 -9.89
CA LYS A 181 -20.09 11.26 -9.29
C LYS A 181 -18.64 11.32 -8.82
N GLN A 182 -17.95 10.20 -8.75
CA GLN A 182 -16.57 10.13 -8.25
C GLN A 182 -15.57 10.30 -9.38
N SER A 183 -14.51 11.06 -9.10
CA SER A 183 -13.35 11.22 -9.97
C SER A 183 -12.13 10.53 -9.38
N ILE A 184 -11.21 10.06 -10.23
CA ILE A 184 -9.95 9.46 -9.83
C ILE A 184 -8.84 10.47 -10.06
N HIS A 185 -8.01 10.67 -9.05
CA HIS A 185 -6.75 11.39 -9.17
C HIS A 185 -5.60 10.42 -8.97
N LEU A 186 -4.84 10.15 -10.04
CA LEU A 186 -3.59 9.40 -9.92
C LEU A 186 -2.60 10.24 -9.11
N THR A 187 -2.15 9.68 -8.02
CA THR A 187 -1.22 10.30 -7.08
C THR A 187 0.05 9.46 -7.00
N MET A 188 1.18 10.02 -7.38
CA MET A 188 2.46 9.35 -7.19
C MET A 188 3.04 9.74 -5.84
N ILE A 189 3.43 8.76 -5.02
CA ILE A 189 4.16 8.95 -3.77
C ILE A 189 5.55 8.36 -3.99
N THR A 190 6.57 9.21 -4.04
CA THR A 190 7.91 8.78 -4.45
C THR A 190 8.99 9.36 -3.55
N THR A 191 10.17 8.78 -3.57
CA THR A 191 11.31 9.26 -2.77
C THR A 191 11.71 10.69 -3.16
N TYR A 192 11.87 10.96 -4.47
CA TYR A 192 12.43 12.22 -4.98
C TYR A 192 11.53 12.95 -5.98
N GLY A 193 10.25 12.56 -6.08
CA GLY A 193 9.33 13.12 -7.06
C GLY A 193 9.34 12.36 -8.38
N VAL A 194 8.50 12.81 -9.30
CA VAL A 194 8.35 12.24 -10.65
C VAL A 194 9.14 13.09 -11.65
N ALA A 195 9.98 12.45 -12.44
CA ALA A 195 10.70 13.13 -13.53
C ALA A 195 9.70 13.58 -14.60
N TYR A 196 9.81 14.85 -15.02
CA TYR A 196 9.03 15.34 -16.13
C TYR A 196 9.42 14.61 -17.42
N GLY A 197 8.43 14.10 -18.16
CA GLY A 197 8.69 13.34 -19.38
C GLY A 197 7.40 13.00 -20.14
N LYS A 198 7.56 12.27 -21.24
CA LYS A 198 6.48 11.94 -22.18
C LYS A 198 5.27 11.24 -21.51
N HIS A 199 5.52 10.46 -20.48
CA HIS A 199 4.51 9.61 -19.80
C HIS A 199 4.09 10.14 -18.43
N SER A 200 4.69 11.25 -17.94
CA SER A 200 4.37 11.81 -16.62
C SER A 200 3.05 12.57 -16.57
N GLY A 201 2.50 12.96 -17.73
CA GLY A 201 1.24 13.73 -17.82
C GLY A 201 -0.02 13.02 -17.30
N ILE A 202 0.08 11.73 -17.00
CA ILE A 202 -1.02 10.96 -16.35
C ILE A 202 -1.15 11.28 -14.87
N VAL A 203 -0.12 11.83 -14.23
CA VAL A 203 -0.06 12.12 -12.79
C VAL A 203 -0.77 13.44 -12.51
N GLN A 204 -1.79 13.42 -11.63
CA GLN A 204 -2.51 14.62 -11.19
C GLN A 204 -1.94 15.20 -9.90
N LYS A 205 -1.37 14.37 -9.04
CA LYS A 205 -0.82 14.76 -7.74
C LYS A 205 0.48 14.02 -7.45
N GLU A 206 1.35 14.67 -6.70
CA GLU A 206 2.62 14.14 -6.28
C GLU A 206 2.84 14.41 -4.78
N VAL A 207 3.41 13.43 -4.08
CA VAL A 207 3.90 13.55 -2.71
C VAL A 207 5.32 12.97 -2.69
N LYS A 208 6.25 13.68 -2.06
CA LYS A 208 7.63 13.21 -1.89
C LYS A 208 7.85 12.65 -0.51
N MET A 209 8.84 11.79 -0.37
CA MET A 209 9.20 11.22 0.92
C MET A 209 9.48 12.29 1.99
N GLU A 210 10.09 13.41 1.61
CA GLU A 210 10.34 14.54 2.54
C GLU A 210 9.05 15.13 3.15
N ASP A 211 7.92 15.03 2.44
CA ASP A 211 6.62 15.53 2.91
C ASP A 211 6.02 14.64 4.01
N LEU A 212 6.48 13.39 4.13
CA LEU A 212 6.03 12.46 5.16
C LEU A 212 6.58 12.81 6.57
N PHE A 213 7.59 13.67 6.64
CA PHE A 213 8.30 14.01 7.87
C PHE A 213 8.21 15.52 8.23
N LYS A 214 7.21 16.21 7.66
CA LYS A 214 6.90 17.62 7.94
C LYS A 214 5.76 17.78 8.92
#